data_4e4564aaccae39e13ab298e659625c26
#
_entry.id   4e4564aaccae39e13ab298e659625c26
#
_cell.length_a   1.000
_cell.length_b   1.000
_cell.length_c   1.000
_cell.angle_alpha   90.00
_cell.angle_beta   90.00
_cell.angle_gamma   90.00
#
_symmetry.space_group_name_H-M   'P 1'
#
loop_
_entity.id
_entity.type
_entity.pdbx_description
1 polymer ?
#
loop_
_entity_poly.entity_id
_entity_poly.type
_entity_poly.pdbx_seq_one_letter_code
_entity_poly.pdbx_strand_id
1 'polypeptide(L)'
;MSVLVGSVVTIGMLWVVPTGLALLDGPRPPGWEPLRRAWPLLAAPGALSLWLPRSGISTALAAVYALATLALALQAPARLFLTRSLRPGEVAVLTALLAPSVAGLALVAERASYPLLGFDLDLLALTVPHFHFAGFAAALVAGLLCRAADGPAARFAALSVPAGTLLVLIGYFVDDWAELAGAVVLTAGMTTVAVLTLRERRGTATADRLTRGLLGVSALVLFVTMLLALSWALGEATGLPHLSLTWTAATHGLGNALGFTVCALLAHRRLRADRTT
;
A
#
# COMPACT_ATOMS: atom_id res chain seq x y z
N MET A 1 -19.82 3.52 2.98
CA MET A 1 -18.67 2.60 3.11
C MET A 1 -19.07 1.43 3.99
N SER A 2 -18.74 0.18 3.63
CA SER A 2 -19.05 -0.98 4.46
C SER A 2 -18.19 -1.01 5.73
N VAL A 3 -18.68 -1.68 6.80
CA VAL A 3 -17.93 -1.84 8.06
C VAL A 3 -16.57 -2.49 7.82
N LEU A 4 -16.51 -3.48 6.90
CA LEU A 4 -15.27 -4.15 6.54
C LEU A 4 -14.23 -3.18 5.96
N VAL A 5 -14.62 -2.40 4.95
CA VAL A 5 -13.74 -1.42 4.31
C VAL A 5 -13.30 -0.36 5.31
N GLY A 6 -14.23 0.17 6.13
CA GLY A 6 -13.91 1.13 7.19
C GLY A 6 -12.87 0.59 8.19
N SER A 7 -13.01 -0.67 8.61
CA SER A 7 -12.05 -1.31 9.54
C SER A 7 -10.67 -1.46 8.90
N VAL A 8 -10.59 -1.95 7.67
CA VAL A 8 -9.34 -2.12 6.93
C VAL A 8 -8.64 -0.76 6.73
N VAL A 9 -9.40 0.27 6.33
CA VAL A 9 -8.85 1.62 6.14
C VAL A 9 -8.35 2.19 7.47
N THR A 10 -9.08 2.01 8.56
CA THR A 10 -8.65 2.44 9.91
C THR A 10 -7.30 1.82 10.29
N ILE A 11 -7.12 0.51 10.03
CA ILE A 11 -5.82 -0.17 10.23
C ILE A 11 -4.74 0.44 9.32
N GLY A 12 -5.08 0.72 8.06
CA GLY A 12 -4.18 1.39 7.11
C GLY A 12 -3.67 2.72 7.66
N MET A 13 -4.58 3.58 8.06
CA MET A 13 -4.28 4.94 8.55
C MET A 13 -3.50 4.96 9.86
N LEU A 14 -3.98 4.19 10.87
CA LEU A 14 -3.50 4.29 12.25
C LEU A 14 -2.36 3.33 12.59
N TRP A 15 -2.18 2.28 11.80
CA TRP A 15 -1.16 1.28 12.11
C TRP A 15 -0.19 1.02 10.95
N VAL A 16 -0.67 0.80 9.71
CA VAL A 16 0.19 0.45 8.57
C VAL A 16 1.11 1.60 8.22
N VAL A 17 0.56 2.80 8.00
CA VAL A 17 1.37 3.95 7.60
C VAL A 17 2.41 4.30 8.69
N PRO A 18 2.06 4.54 9.97
CA PRO A 18 3.07 4.91 10.97
C PRO A 18 4.09 3.80 11.21
N THR A 19 3.69 2.52 11.14
CA THR A 19 4.62 1.40 11.24
C THR A 19 5.59 1.37 10.06
N GLY A 20 5.09 1.56 8.84
CA GLY A 20 5.93 1.63 7.65
C GLY A 20 6.89 2.81 7.67
N LEU A 21 6.43 3.99 8.08
CA LEU A 21 7.30 5.16 8.24
C LEU A 21 8.43 4.93 9.24
N ALA A 22 8.18 4.16 10.29
CA ALA A 22 9.21 3.78 11.27
C ALA A 22 10.26 2.82 10.69
N LEU A 23 9.95 2.07 9.64
CA LEU A 23 10.86 1.15 8.96
C LEU A 23 11.75 1.84 7.90
N LEU A 24 11.43 3.09 7.54
CA LEU A 24 12.22 3.81 6.55
C LEU A 24 13.57 4.26 7.12
N ASP A 25 14.63 3.84 6.44
CA ASP A 25 16.01 4.24 6.73
C ASP A 25 16.50 5.31 5.75
N GLY A 26 17.66 5.92 6.09
CA GLY A 26 18.34 6.89 5.26
C GLY A 26 17.97 8.35 5.56
N PRO A 27 18.27 9.28 4.66
CA PRO A 27 18.07 10.70 4.88
C PRO A 27 16.62 11.05 5.19
N ARG A 28 16.43 11.88 6.20
CA ARG A 28 15.13 12.36 6.65
C ARG A 28 14.99 13.84 6.32
N PRO A 29 14.04 14.22 5.46
CA PRO A 29 13.80 15.61 5.14
C PRO A 29 13.37 16.44 6.36
N PRO A 30 13.52 17.78 6.31
CA PRO A 30 12.94 18.66 7.32
C PRO A 30 11.45 18.40 7.51
N GLY A 31 10.98 18.41 8.76
CA GLY A 31 9.58 18.11 9.10
C GLY A 31 9.23 16.63 9.20
N TRP A 32 10.14 15.70 8.87
CA TRP A 32 9.89 14.25 8.97
C TRP A 32 9.52 13.80 10.38
N GLU A 33 10.33 14.10 11.37
CA GLU A 33 10.08 13.64 12.75
C GLU A 33 8.81 14.25 13.38
N PRO A 34 8.54 15.56 13.26
CA PRO A 34 7.26 16.11 13.68
C PRO A 34 6.05 15.44 13.01
N LEU A 35 6.08 15.27 11.68
CA LEU A 35 5.01 14.61 10.94
C LEU A 35 4.80 13.17 11.43
N ARG A 36 5.86 12.39 11.55
CA ARG A 36 5.80 11.01 12.01
C ARG A 36 5.24 10.89 13.43
N ARG A 37 5.64 11.78 14.34
CA ARG A 37 5.15 11.79 15.73
C ARG A 37 3.69 12.23 15.82
N ALA A 38 3.29 13.22 15.03
CA ALA A 38 1.93 13.73 14.98
C ALA A 38 0.99 12.82 14.19
N TRP A 39 1.51 11.84 13.42
CA TRP A 39 0.71 11.02 12.51
C TRP A 39 -0.55 10.42 13.14
N PRO A 40 -0.53 9.79 14.34
CA PRO A 40 -1.74 9.24 14.94
C PRO A 40 -2.83 10.29 15.17
N LEU A 41 -2.44 11.50 15.58
CA LEU A 41 -3.38 12.62 15.80
C LEU A 41 -3.95 13.16 14.48
N LEU A 42 -3.13 13.20 13.43
CA LEU A 42 -3.53 13.67 12.11
C LEU A 42 -4.38 12.63 11.36
N ALA A 43 -4.15 11.34 11.60
CA ALA A 43 -4.90 10.25 10.97
C ALA A 43 -6.22 9.92 11.70
N ALA A 44 -6.31 10.19 13.00
CA ALA A 44 -7.52 9.89 13.79
C ALA A 44 -8.79 10.58 13.27
N PRO A 45 -8.79 11.85 12.83
CA PRO A 45 -9.97 12.47 12.21
C PRO A 45 -10.42 11.72 10.96
N GLY A 46 -9.49 11.34 10.07
CA GLY A 46 -9.78 10.54 8.88
C GLY A 46 -10.41 9.20 9.23
N ALA A 47 -9.83 8.48 10.20
CA ALA A 47 -10.39 7.23 10.69
C ALA A 47 -11.79 7.42 11.28
N LEU A 48 -12.03 8.48 12.05
CA LEU A 48 -13.34 8.81 12.58
C LEU A 48 -14.36 9.10 11.49
N SER A 49 -13.96 9.79 10.42
CA SER A 49 -14.85 10.13 9.30
C SER A 49 -15.49 8.91 8.63
N LEU A 50 -14.82 7.74 8.69
CA LEU A 50 -15.32 6.49 8.10
C LEU A 50 -16.58 5.95 8.79
N TRP A 51 -16.76 6.29 10.08
CA TRP A 51 -17.82 5.78 10.95
C TRP A 51 -18.99 6.75 11.07
N LEU A 52 -18.87 7.94 10.47
CA LEU A 52 -19.92 8.95 10.42
C LEU A 52 -20.71 8.85 9.11
N PRO A 53 -21.99 9.27 9.07
CA PRO A 53 -22.69 9.49 7.82
C PRO A 53 -21.96 10.49 6.93
N ARG A 54 -22.14 10.39 5.60
CA ARG A 54 -21.66 11.42 4.68
C ARG A 54 -22.26 12.77 5.03
N SER A 55 -21.42 13.75 5.31
CA SER A 55 -21.82 15.07 5.79
C SER A 55 -20.64 16.04 5.71
N GLY A 56 -20.89 17.34 5.86
CA GLY A 56 -19.84 18.35 5.94
C GLY A 56 -18.81 18.06 7.06
N ILE A 57 -19.27 17.50 8.19
CA ILE A 57 -18.39 17.14 9.33
C ILE A 57 -17.47 15.98 8.91
N SER A 58 -18.02 14.90 8.37
CA SER A 58 -17.19 13.77 7.94
C SER A 58 -16.23 14.16 6.80
N THR A 59 -16.62 15.06 5.91
CA THR A 59 -15.76 15.63 4.87
C THR A 59 -14.63 16.47 5.47
N ALA A 60 -14.92 17.33 6.45
CA ALA A 60 -13.91 18.13 7.12
C ALA A 60 -12.88 17.26 7.87
N LEU A 61 -13.33 16.20 8.55
CA LEU A 61 -12.44 15.24 9.20
C LEU A 61 -11.57 14.48 8.19
N ALA A 62 -12.14 14.08 7.05
CA ALA A 62 -11.40 13.46 5.94
C ALA A 62 -10.37 14.44 5.34
N ALA A 63 -10.71 15.73 5.25
CA ALA A 63 -9.79 16.76 4.74
C ALA A 63 -8.57 16.95 5.65
N VAL A 64 -8.72 16.85 6.97
CA VAL A 64 -7.57 16.86 7.90
C VAL A 64 -6.61 15.72 7.58
N TYR A 65 -7.14 14.52 7.34
CA TYR A 65 -6.32 13.38 6.95
C TYR A 65 -5.68 13.59 5.57
N ALA A 66 -6.42 14.12 4.60
CA ALA A 66 -5.87 14.41 3.27
C ALA A 66 -4.71 15.40 3.34
N LEU A 67 -4.80 16.44 4.17
CA LEU A 67 -3.69 17.37 4.41
C LEU A 67 -2.47 16.68 5.02
N ALA A 68 -2.67 15.75 5.96
CA ALA A 68 -1.58 14.95 6.52
C ALA A 68 -0.91 14.07 5.44
N THR A 69 -1.69 13.43 4.57
CA THR A 69 -1.15 12.61 3.48
C THR A 69 -0.45 13.47 2.41
N LEU A 70 -0.91 14.69 2.14
CA LEU A 70 -0.21 15.63 1.27
C LEU A 70 1.11 16.09 1.91
N ALA A 71 1.14 16.37 3.22
CA ALA A 71 2.38 16.67 3.93
C ALA A 71 3.38 15.50 3.86
N LEU A 72 2.87 14.24 3.91
CA LEU A 72 3.69 13.05 3.70
C LEU A 72 4.18 12.96 2.24
N ALA A 73 3.33 13.22 1.27
CA ALA A 73 3.69 13.23 -0.15
C ALA A 73 4.80 14.24 -0.46
N LEU A 74 4.79 15.41 0.19
CA LEU A 74 5.85 16.42 0.05
C LEU A 74 7.21 15.95 0.59
N GLN A 75 7.24 14.91 1.44
CA GLN A 75 8.51 14.30 1.85
C GLN A 75 9.19 13.53 0.70
N ALA A 76 8.44 13.12 -0.34
CA ALA A 76 9.03 12.39 -1.47
C ALA A 76 9.99 13.30 -2.29
N PRO A 77 9.59 14.45 -2.86
CA PRO A 77 10.51 15.35 -3.55
C PRO A 77 11.61 15.87 -2.62
N ALA A 78 11.30 16.17 -1.36
CA ALA A 78 12.32 16.60 -0.39
C ALA A 78 13.37 15.50 -0.16
N ARG A 79 12.97 14.24 -0.04
CA ARG A 79 13.85 13.09 0.06
C ARG A 79 14.67 12.88 -1.23
N LEU A 80 14.04 12.97 -2.40
CA LEU A 80 14.72 12.88 -3.69
C LEU A 80 15.80 13.96 -3.83
N PHE A 81 15.51 15.18 -3.39
CA PHE A 81 16.49 16.27 -3.38
C PHE A 81 17.70 15.99 -2.48
N LEU A 82 17.49 15.34 -1.33
CA LEU A 82 18.56 14.96 -0.39
C LEU A 82 19.36 13.75 -0.90
N THR A 83 18.68 12.73 -1.42
CA THR A 83 19.34 11.48 -1.84
C THR A 83 19.96 11.59 -3.23
N ARG A 84 19.40 12.45 -4.08
CA ARG A 84 19.72 12.55 -5.52
C ARG A 84 19.76 11.18 -6.21
N SER A 85 18.87 10.27 -5.80
CA SER A 85 18.89 8.88 -6.21
C SER A 85 17.53 8.42 -6.72
N LEU A 86 17.53 7.84 -7.92
CA LEU A 86 16.42 7.08 -8.50
C LEU A 86 16.76 5.59 -8.61
N ARG A 87 17.63 5.08 -7.74
CA ARG A 87 17.86 3.63 -7.65
C ARG A 87 16.52 2.93 -7.34
N PRO A 88 16.31 1.69 -7.84
CA PRO A 88 15.03 1.00 -7.73
C PRO A 88 14.39 1.02 -6.32
N GLY A 89 15.17 0.72 -5.29
CA GLY A 89 14.68 0.75 -3.91
C GLY A 89 14.28 2.14 -3.42
N GLU A 90 14.89 3.21 -3.96
CA GLU A 90 14.49 4.59 -3.65
C GLU A 90 13.21 4.99 -4.39
N VAL A 91 13.06 4.58 -5.65
CA VAL A 91 11.81 4.78 -6.42
C VAL A 91 10.63 4.15 -5.67
N ALA A 92 10.78 2.93 -5.17
CA ALA A 92 9.74 2.27 -4.38
C ALA A 92 9.40 3.06 -3.10
N VAL A 93 10.39 3.60 -2.39
CA VAL A 93 10.16 4.44 -1.20
C VAL A 93 9.46 5.75 -1.56
N LEU A 94 9.87 6.42 -2.63
CA LEU A 94 9.22 7.66 -3.09
C LEU A 94 7.75 7.40 -3.43
N THR A 95 7.45 6.28 -4.11
CA THR A 95 6.07 5.86 -4.39
C THR A 95 5.29 5.61 -3.11
N ALA A 96 5.87 4.92 -2.13
CA ALA A 96 5.22 4.70 -0.83
C ALA A 96 4.86 6.03 -0.14
N LEU A 97 5.71 7.05 -0.21
CA LEU A 97 5.43 8.37 0.38
C LEU A 97 4.31 9.12 -0.35
N LEU A 98 4.17 8.93 -1.67
CA LEU A 98 3.16 9.60 -2.49
C LEU A 98 1.79 8.92 -2.40
N ALA A 99 1.74 7.60 -2.33
CA ALA A 99 0.52 6.81 -2.45
C ALA A 99 -0.61 7.19 -1.47
N PRO A 100 -0.36 7.46 -0.17
CA PRO A 100 -1.42 7.85 0.75
C PRO A 100 -2.17 9.14 0.37
N SER A 101 -1.56 10.03 -0.43
CA SER A 101 -2.25 11.26 -0.87
C SER A 101 -3.41 10.96 -1.82
N VAL A 102 -3.28 9.94 -2.67
CA VAL A 102 -4.39 9.47 -3.52
C VAL A 102 -5.52 8.93 -2.65
N ALA A 103 -5.20 8.13 -1.63
CA ALA A 103 -6.18 7.63 -0.66
C ALA A 103 -6.89 8.77 0.09
N GLY A 104 -6.15 9.80 0.52
CA GLY A 104 -6.69 10.96 1.20
C GLY A 104 -7.66 11.76 0.34
N LEU A 105 -7.30 12.00 -0.93
CA LEU A 105 -8.17 12.70 -1.89
C LEU A 105 -9.44 11.90 -2.20
N ALA A 106 -9.31 10.59 -2.43
CA ALA A 106 -10.45 9.70 -2.66
C ALA A 106 -11.39 9.68 -1.45
N LEU A 107 -10.85 9.67 -0.22
CA LEU A 107 -11.66 9.72 1.00
C LEU A 107 -12.45 11.03 1.10
N VAL A 108 -11.83 12.18 0.86
CA VAL A 108 -12.53 13.48 0.89
C VAL A 108 -13.67 13.49 -0.12
N ALA A 109 -13.41 13.06 -1.34
CA ALA A 109 -14.42 13.01 -2.40
C ALA A 109 -15.59 12.08 -2.02
N GLU A 110 -15.27 10.89 -1.51
CA GLU A 110 -16.28 9.92 -1.06
C GLU A 110 -17.12 10.46 0.10
N ARG A 111 -16.51 11.10 1.12
CA ARG A 111 -17.23 11.72 2.24
C ARG A 111 -18.06 12.93 1.81
N ALA A 112 -17.60 13.68 0.81
CA ALA A 112 -18.32 14.81 0.21
C ALA A 112 -19.44 14.39 -0.76
N SER A 113 -19.62 13.09 -1.03
CA SER A 113 -20.52 12.57 -2.07
C SER A 113 -20.21 13.15 -3.45
N TYR A 114 -18.94 13.43 -3.73
CA TYR A 114 -18.47 14.00 -4.98
C TYR A 114 -17.83 12.95 -5.89
N PRO A 115 -18.35 12.69 -7.09
CA PRO A 115 -17.78 11.71 -8.03
C PRO A 115 -16.49 12.26 -8.66
N LEU A 116 -15.40 12.20 -7.92
CA LEU A 116 -14.09 12.70 -8.33
C LEU A 116 -13.65 12.02 -9.63
N LEU A 117 -13.35 12.85 -10.65
CA LEU A 117 -12.94 12.40 -12.00
C LEU A 117 -13.97 11.49 -12.69
N GLY A 118 -15.24 11.55 -12.27
CA GLY A 118 -16.32 10.73 -12.81
C GLY A 118 -16.47 9.35 -12.17
N PHE A 119 -15.61 8.96 -11.23
CA PHE A 119 -15.71 7.70 -10.52
C PHE A 119 -16.87 7.70 -9.51
N ASP A 120 -17.58 6.59 -9.43
CA ASP A 120 -18.62 6.38 -8.43
C ASP A 120 -18.05 6.33 -7.01
N LEU A 121 -18.94 6.48 -6.02
CA LEU A 121 -18.53 6.54 -4.62
C LEU A 121 -18.05 5.19 -4.07
N ASP A 122 -18.46 4.08 -4.66
CA ASP A 122 -18.03 2.75 -4.22
C ASP A 122 -16.60 2.47 -4.70
N LEU A 123 -16.26 2.88 -5.92
CA LEU A 123 -14.90 2.81 -6.42
C LEU A 123 -13.96 3.73 -5.63
N LEU A 124 -14.39 4.97 -5.31
CA LEU A 124 -13.63 5.87 -4.46
C LEU A 124 -13.43 5.27 -3.06
N ALA A 125 -14.45 4.61 -2.49
CA ALA A 125 -14.34 3.92 -1.21
C ALA A 125 -13.32 2.77 -1.23
N LEU A 126 -13.17 2.04 -2.34
CA LEU A 126 -12.18 0.97 -2.52
C LEU A 126 -10.79 1.52 -2.86
N THR A 127 -10.70 2.69 -3.48
CA THR A 127 -9.43 3.39 -3.76
C THR A 127 -8.70 3.72 -2.45
N VAL A 128 -9.42 4.05 -1.38
CA VAL A 128 -8.79 4.39 -0.09
C VAL A 128 -7.95 3.25 0.47
N PRO A 129 -8.47 2.03 0.73
CA PRO A 129 -7.62 0.92 1.19
C PRO A 129 -6.58 0.52 0.13
N HIS A 130 -6.92 0.57 -1.16
CA HIS A 130 -5.98 0.20 -2.21
C HIS A 130 -4.67 0.98 -2.11
N PHE A 131 -4.73 2.30 -1.98
CA PHE A 131 -3.51 3.12 -1.88
C PHE A 131 -2.80 3.06 -0.53
N HIS A 132 -3.45 2.59 0.54
CA HIS A 132 -2.76 2.27 1.80
C HIS A 132 -1.98 0.95 1.70
N PHE A 133 -2.54 -0.07 1.04
CA PHE A 133 -1.98 -1.42 1.04
C PHE A 133 -1.16 -1.70 -0.22
N ALA A 134 -1.70 -1.55 -1.41
CA ALA A 134 -0.98 -1.74 -2.67
C ALA A 134 -0.07 -0.56 -3.01
N GLY A 135 -0.53 0.67 -2.77
CA GLY A 135 0.27 1.86 -3.04
C GLY A 135 1.41 2.07 -2.03
N PHE A 136 1.08 2.18 -0.72
CA PHE A 136 2.07 2.46 0.32
C PHE A 136 2.82 1.21 0.77
N ALA A 137 2.09 0.22 1.31
CA ALA A 137 2.75 -0.88 2.00
C ALA A 137 3.50 -1.81 1.03
N ALA A 138 2.93 -2.13 -0.13
CA ALA A 138 3.58 -2.98 -1.11
C ALA A 138 4.84 -2.34 -1.69
N ALA A 139 4.78 -1.05 -2.07
CA ALA A 139 5.96 -0.32 -2.54
C ALA A 139 7.03 -0.22 -1.44
N LEU A 140 6.63 0.03 -0.18
CA LEU A 140 7.57 0.05 0.94
C LEU A 140 8.27 -1.29 1.12
N VAL A 141 7.52 -2.41 1.16
CA VAL A 141 8.10 -3.76 1.33
C VAL A 141 9.02 -4.10 0.17
N ALA A 142 8.63 -3.80 -1.07
CA ALA A 142 9.50 -3.98 -2.24
C ALA A 142 10.80 -3.17 -2.12
N GLY A 143 10.71 -1.94 -1.62
CA GLY A 143 11.88 -1.10 -1.34
C GLY A 143 12.80 -1.64 -0.24
N LEU A 144 12.23 -2.16 0.86
CA LEU A 144 12.98 -2.80 1.95
C LEU A 144 13.72 -4.05 1.48
N LEU A 145 13.03 -4.92 0.74
CA LEU A 145 13.64 -6.12 0.15
C LEU A 145 14.74 -5.78 -0.86
N CYS A 146 14.54 -4.73 -1.67
CA CYS A 146 15.56 -4.28 -2.63
C CYS A 146 16.83 -3.75 -1.95
N ARG A 147 16.72 -3.23 -0.74
CA ARG A 147 17.88 -2.80 0.07
C ARG A 147 18.56 -3.95 0.79
N ALA A 148 17.78 -4.98 1.17
CA ALA A 148 18.30 -6.16 1.87
C ALA A 148 18.97 -7.16 0.91
N ALA A 149 18.45 -7.27 -0.31
CA ALA A 149 18.90 -8.23 -1.32
C ALA A 149 19.32 -7.48 -2.59
N ASP A 150 20.60 -7.30 -2.82
CA ASP A 150 21.07 -6.75 -4.11
C ASP A 150 20.92 -7.81 -5.21
N GLY A 151 20.30 -7.45 -6.33
CA GLY A 151 20.15 -8.33 -7.46
C GLY A 151 19.02 -7.96 -8.44
N PRO A 152 19.00 -8.59 -9.62
CA PRO A 152 18.01 -8.25 -10.66
C PRO A 152 16.56 -8.42 -10.21
N ALA A 153 16.23 -9.50 -9.48
CA ALA A 153 14.89 -9.75 -8.99
C ALA A 153 14.42 -8.67 -7.99
N ALA A 154 15.30 -8.22 -7.09
CA ALA A 154 14.99 -7.19 -6.13
C ALA A 154 14.77 -5.82 -6.81
N ARG A 155 15.58 -5.50 -7.81
CA ARG A 155 15.41 -4.29 -8.63
C ARG A 155 14.14 -4.35 -9.45
N PHE A 156 13.83 -5.50 -10.05
CA PHE A 156 12.58 -5.73 -10.77
C PHE A 156 11.37 -5.51 -9.87
N ALA A 157 11.29 -6.13 -8.69
CA ALA A 157 10.20 -5.95 -7.75
C ALA A 157 10.02 -4.47 -7.35
N ALA A 158 11.13 -3.78 -7.02
CA ALA A 158 11.11 -2.38 -6.58
C ALA A 158 10.65 -1.39 -7.67
N LEU A 159 10.76 -1.74 -8.94
CA LEU A 159 10.28 -0.93 -10.07
C LEU A 159 8.90 -1.36 -10.56
N SER A 160 8.66 -2.67 -10.70
CA SER A 160 7.39 -3.18 -11.24
C SER A 160 6.20 -2.99 -10.29
N VAL A 161 6.41 -2.99 -8.96
CA VAL A 161 5.33 -2.69 -8.02
C VAL A 161 4.84 -1.24 -8.17
N PRO A 162 5.68 -0.20 -8.12
CA PRO A 162 5.26 1.17 -8.43
C PRO A 162 4.67 1.33 -9.83
N ALA A 163 5.34 0.77 -10.84
CA ALA A 163 4.90 0.87 -12.23
C ALA A 163 3.54 0.18 -12.45
N GLY A 164 3.36 -1.02 -11.92
CA GLY A 164 2.10 -1.75 -12.01
C GLY A 164 0.95 -1.04 -11.30
N THR A 165 1.20 -0.49 -10.10
CA THR A 165 0.20 0.31 -9.39
C THR A 165 -0.22 1.54 -10.19
N LEU A 166 0.73 2.22 -10.82
CA LEU A 166 0.44 3.38 -11.68
C LEU A 166 -0.29 2.97 -12.96
N LEU A 167 0.11 1.87 -13.60
CA LEU A 167 -0.54 1.36 -14.80
C LEU A 167 -1.99 0.92 -14.55
N VAL A 168 -2.27 0.24 -13.43
CA VAL A 168 -3.65 -0.07 -13.02
C VAL A 168 -4.45 1.21 -12.83
N LEU A 169 -3.89 2.21 -12.13
CA LEU A 169 -4.56 3.50 -11.96
C LEU A 169 -4.86 4.18 -13.31
N ILE A 170 -3.91 4.17 -14.24
CA ILE A 170 -4.10 4.71 -15.59
C ILE A 170 -5.14 3.88 -16.36
N GLY A 171 -5.16 2.55 -16.19
CA GLY A 171 -6.11 1.65 -16.83
C GLY A 171 -7.56 2.05 -16.57
N TYR A 172 -7.89 2.46 -15.35
CA TYR A 172 -9.23 2.97 -15.01
C TYR A 172 -9.68 4.19 -15.82
N PHE A 173 -8.79 4.92 -16.47
CA PHE A 173 -9.08 6.04 -17.34
C PHE A 173 -9.06 5.70 -18.83
N VAL A 174 -8.60 4.50 -19.17
CA VAL A 174 -8.43 4.08 -20.57
C VAL A 174 -9.44 3.00 -20.94
N ASP A 175 -9.20 1.76 -20.46
CA ASP A 175 -10.07 0.60 -20.66
C ASP A 175 -9.59 -0.60 -19.83
N ASP A 176 -10.40 -1.68 -19.84
CA ASP A 176 -10.11 -2.91 -19.09
C ASP A 176 -8.83 -3.63 -19.56
N TRP A 177 -8.45 -3.49 -20.83
CA TRP A 177 -7.20 -4.08 -21.35
C TRP A 177 -5.97 -3.36 -20.83
N ALA A 178 -6.04 -2.04 -20.71
CA ALA A 178 -4.98 -1.24 -20.10
C ALA A 178 -4.87 -1.55 -18.59
N GLU A 179 -6.00 -1.73 -17.90
CA GLU A 179 -6.03 -2.18 -16.51
C GLU A 179 -5.41 -3.58 -16.37
N LEU A 180 -5.78 -4.54 -17.22
CA LEU A 180 -5.21 -5.88 -17.23
C LEU A 180 -3.69 -5.85 -17.45
N ALA A 181 -3.19 -5.03 -18.37
CA ALA A 181 -1.75 -4.88 -18.57
C ALA A 181 -1.05 -4.40 -17.29
N GLY A 182 -1.63 -3.43 -16.59
CA GLY A 182 -1.16 -2.97 -15.29
C GLY A 182 -1.20 -4.07 -14.23
N ALA A 183 -2.29 -4.84 -14.18
CA ALA A 183 -2.47 -5.96 -13.24
C ALA A 183 -1.43 -7.07 -13.49
N VAL A 184 -1.08 -7.36 -14.74
CA VAL A 184 -0.01 -8.33 -15.08
C VAL A 184 1.34 -7.85 -14.55
N VAL A 185 1.70 -6.59 -14.80
CA VAL A 185 2.98 -6.01 -14.32
C VAL A 185 3.03 -6.02 -12.79
N LEU A 186 1.94 -5.59 -12.13
CA LEU A 186 1.85 -5.58 -10.68
C LEU A 186 1.93 -6.99 -10.10
N THR A 187 1.22 -7.96 -10.67
CA THR A 187 1.24 -9.35 -10.23
C THR A 187 2.62 -9.97 -10.36
N ALA A 188 3.33 -9.72 -11.46
CA ALA A 188 4.70 -10.18 -11.64
C ALA A 188 5.65 -9.58 -10.58
N GLY A 189 5.51 -8.27 -10.30
CA GLY A 189 6.26 -7.59 -9.25
C GLY A 189 5.97 -8.15 -7.86
N MET A 190 4.71 -8.32 -7.51
CA MET A 190 4.28 -8.81 -6.20
C MET A 190 4.61 -10.30 -6.01
N THR A 191 4.53 -11.12 -7.05
CA THR A 191 5.04 -12.50 -7.02
C THR A 191 6.54 -12.52 -6.74
N THR A 192 7.29 -11.61 -7.33
CA THR A 192 8.72 -11.47 -7.05
C THR A 192 8.97 -11.02 -5.61
N VAL A 193 8.17 -10.10 -5.06
CA VAL A 193 8.19 -9.74 -3.63
C VAL A 193 7.95 -10.97 -2.75
N ALA A 194 6.96 -11.82 -3.07
CA ALA A 194 6.68 -13.03 -2.31
C ALA A 194 7.88 -14.01 -2.33
N VAL A 195 8.51 -14.22 -3.49
CA VAL A 195 9.71 -15.06 -3.62
C VAL A 195 10.89 -14.50 -2.80
N LEU A 196 11.12 -13.19 -2.86
CA LEU A 196 12.18 -12.53 -2.09
C LEU A 196 11.92 -12.63 -0.59
N THR A 197 10.67 -12.46 -0.14
CA THR A 197 10.27 -12.65 1.27
C THR A 197 10.52 -14.07 1.75
N LEU A 198 10.28 -15.10 0.90
CA LEU A 198 10.62 -16.49 1.24
C LEU A 198 12.13 -16.73 1.29
N ARG A 199 12.92 -16.05 0.45
CA ARG A 199 14.38 -16.10 0.52
C ARG A 199 14.89 -15.43 1.79
N GLU A 200 14.37 -14.27 2.15
CA GLU A 200 14.69 -13.59 3.42
C GLU A 200 14.35 -14.48 4.61
N ARG A 201 13.18 -15.14 4.62
CA ARG A 201 12.79 -16.11 5.63
C ARG A 201 13.82 -17.24 5.81
N ARG A 202 14.40 -17.72 4.72
CA ARG A 202 15.46 -18.76 4.77
C ARG A 202 16.77 -18.19 5.28
N GLY A 203 17.14 -16.98 4.87
CA GLY A 203 18.35 -16.29 5.32
C GLY A 203 18.33 -15.86 6.79
N THR A 204 17.14 -15.76 7.39
CA THR A 204 16.95 -15.42 8.82
C THR A 204 16.77 -16.67 9.69
N ALA A 205 17.60 -17.70 9.49
CA ALA A 205 17.52 -18.97 10.25
C ALA A 205 17.64 -18.77 11.77
N THR A 206 18.36 -17.74 12.21
CA THR A 206 18.52 -17.35 13.62
C THR A 206 17.32 -16.59 14.19
N ALA A 207 16.44 -16.04 13.34
CA ALA A 207 15.23 -15.36 13.79
C ALA A 207 14.27 -16.35 14.47
N ASP A 208 13.47 -15.84 15.38
CA ASP A 208 12.48 -16.63 16.10
C ASP A 208 11.41 -17.25 15.17
N ARG A 209 10.70 -18.26 15.70
CA ARG A 209 9.67 -18.98 14.94
C ARG A 209 8.53 -18.06 14.47
N LEU A 210 8.18 -17.06 15.28
CA LEU A 210 7.10 -16.11 14.94
C LEU A 210 7.49 -15.24 13.75
N THR A 211 8.68 -14.64 13.75
CA THR A 211 9.18 -13.81 12.64
C THR A 211 9.22 -14.59 11.33
N ARG A 212 9.73 -15.84 11.37
CA ARG A 212 9.73 -16.72 10.21
C ARG A 212 8.33 -17.13 9.77
N GLY A 213 7.41 -17.33 10.71
CA GLY A 213 6.00 -17.61 10.44
C GLY A 213 5.33 -16.44 9.72
N LEU A 214 5.51 -15.22 10.23
CA LEU A 214 4.98 -13.98 9.63
C LEU A 214 5.47 -13.77 8.21
N LEU A 215 6.77 -13.95 7.91
CA LEU A 215 7.30 -13.88 6.55
C LEU A 215 6.68 -14.95 5.64
N GLY A 216 6.52 -16.17 6.15
CA GLY A 216 5.90 -17.26 5.37
C GLY A 216 4.43 -16.99 5.02
N VAL A 217 3.64 -16.55 6.00
CA VAL A 217 2.23 -16.19 5.80
C VAL A 217 2.11 -15.02 4.83
N SER A 218 2.93 -13.99 5.03
CA SER A 218 2.96 -12.82 4.15
C SER A 218 3.19 -13.20 2.69
N ALA A 219 4.20 -14.02 2.41
CA ALA A 219 4.53 -14.43 1.06
C ALA A 219 3.45 -15.32 0.41
N LEU A 220 2.92 -16.30 1.17
CA LEU A 220 1.90 -17.21 0.66
C LEU A 220 0.59 -16.48 0.35
N VAL A 221 0.11 -15.66 1.29
CA VAL A 221 -1.13 -14.90 1.11
C VAL A 221 -0.98 -13.94 -0.07
N LEU A 222 0.15 -13.22 -0.15
CA LEU A 222 0.41 -12.32 -1.26
C LEU A 222 0.32 -13.04 -2.62
N PHE A 223 0.97 -14.19 -2.76
CA PHE A 223 0.92 -14.96 -4.00
C PHE A 223 -0.52 -15.34 -4.38
N VAL A 224 -1.30 -15.88 -3.44
CA VAL A 224 -2.69 -16.28 -3.70
C VAL A 224 -3.56 -15.08 -4.04
N THR A 225 -3.46 -13.99 -3.30
CA THR A 225 -4.30 -12.81 -3.50
C THR A 225 -3.99 -12.08 -4.81
N MET A 226 -2.76 -12.11 -5.28
CA MET A 226 -2.41 -11.55 -6.59
C MET A 226 -2.98 -12.37 -7.75
N LEU A 227 -3.10 -13.69 -7.61
CA LEU A 227 -3.80 -14.52 -8.60
C LEU A 227 -5.30 -14.19 -8.64
N LEU A 228 -5.93 -13.90 -7.49
CA LEU A 228 -7.33 -13.46 -7.45
C LEU A 228 -7.52 -12.11 -8.15
N ALA A 229 -6.64 -11.15 -7.91
CA ALA A 229 -6.70 -9.84 -8.58
C ALA A 229 -6.49 -9.96 -10.09
N LEU A 230 -5.52 -10.78 -10.52
CA LEU A 230 -5.27 -11.02 -11.94
C LEU A 230 -6.46 -11.73 -12.62
N SER A 231 -7.07 -12.71 -11.93
CA SER A 231 -8.27 -13.39 -12.40
C SER A 231 -9.44 -12.41 -12.59
N TRP A 232 -9.61 -11.46 -11.69
CA TRP A 232 -10.63 -10.43 -11.81
C TRP A 232 -10.38 -9.52 -13.02
N ALA A 233 -9.18 -8.94 -13.14
CA ALA A 233 -8.81 -8.07 -14.26
C ALA A 233 -8.92 -8.79 -15.62
N LEU A 234 -8.54 -10.08 -15.67
CA LEU A 234 -8.70 -10.89 -16.87
C LEU A 234 -10.19 -11.09 -17.22
N GLY A 235 -11.02 -11.34 -16.21
CA GLY A 235 -12.46 -11.52 -16.40
C GLY A 235 -13.14 -10.26 -16.93
N GLU A 236 -12.83 -9.08 -16.37
CA GLU A 236 -13.34 -7.80 -16.84
C GLU A 236 -12.93 -7.54 -18.32
N ALA A 237 -11.65 -7.73 -18.64
CA ALA A 237 -11.15 -7.48 -20.00
C ALA A 237 -11.65 -8.47 -21.07
N THR A 238 -12.00 -9.71 -20.68
CA THR A 238 -12.32 -10.78 -21.65
C THR A 238 -13.73 -11.30 -21.58
N GLY A 239 -14.50 -10.94 -20.54
CA GLY A 239 -15.82 -11.50 -20.25
C GLY A 239 -15.80 -12.93 -19.69
N LEU A 240 -14.64 -13.46 -19.33
CA LEU A 240 -14.53 -14.77 -18.68
C LEU A 240 -15.15 -14.74 -17.27
N PRO A 241 -15.73 -15.87 -16.79
CA PRO A 241 -16.26 -15.94 -15.43
C PRO A 241 -15.17 -15.61 -14.39
N HIS A 242 -15.47 -14.67 -13.48
CA HIS A 242 -14.59 -14.25 -12.39
C HIS A 242 -15.40 -13.92 -11.13
N LEU A 243 -14.74 -13.73 -9.99
CA LEU A 243 -15.39 -13.30 -8.77
C LEU A 243 -15.94 -11.87 -8.94
N SER A 244 -17.09 -11.59 -8.32
CA SER A 244 -17.59 -10.21 -8.29
C SER A 244 -16.63 -9.27 -7.55
N LEU A 245 -16.72 -7.98 -7.84
CA LEU A 245 -15.91 -6.95 -7.16
C LEU A 245 -16.02 -7.05 -5.63
N THR A 246 -17.21 -7.33 -5.09
CA THR A 246 -17.45 -7.50 -3.65
C THR A 246 -16.65 -8.68 -3.08
N TRP A 247 -16.67 -9.84 -3.75
CA TRP A 247 -15.90 -11.00 -3.32
C TRP A 247 -14.40 -10.81 -3.50
N THR A 248 -13.98 -10.18 -4.58
CA THR A 248 -12.58 -9.83 -4.82
C THR A 248 -12.09 -8.86 -3.74
N ALA A 249 -12.83 -7.81 -3.42
CA ALA A 249 -12.48 -6.88 -2.35
C ALA A 249 -12.43 -7.56 -0.98
N ALA A 250 -13.35 -8.50 -0.69
CA ALA A 250 -13.37 -9.23 0.58
C ALA A 250 -12.19 -10.21 0.71
N THR A 251 -11.85 -10.95 -0.34
CA THR A 251 -10.81 -11.99 -0.29
C THR A 251 -9.41 -11.43 -0.56
N HIS A 252 -9.22 -10.82 -1.72
CA HIS A 252 -7.96 -10.16 -2.09
C HIS A 252 -7.63 -9.00 -1.14
N GLY A 253 -8.63 -8.13 -0.86
CA GLY A 253 -8.43 -6.96 0.00
C GLY A 253 -8.04 -7.32 1.43
N LEU A 254 -8.81 -8.20 2.11
CA LEU A 254 -8.46 -8.66 3.47
C LEU A 254 -7.17 -9.47 3.51
N GLY A 255 -6.97 -10.35 2.55
CA GLY A 255 -5.73 -11.12 2.44
C GLY A 255 -4.52 -10.21 2.39
N ASN A 256 -4.54 -9.21 1.49
CA ASN A 256 -3.44 -8.26 1.38
C ASN A 256 -3.30 -7.34 2.60
N ALA A 257 -4.40 -6.91 3.20
CA ALA A 257 -4.34 -6.05 4.37
C ALA A 257 -3.74 -6.78 5.58
N LEU A 258 -4.29 -7.93 5.94
CA LEU A 258 -3.92 -8.64 7.16
C LEU A 258 -2.83 -9.69 6.92
N GLY A 259 -3.02 -10.54 5.90
CA GLY A 259 -2.12 -11.64 5.63
C GLY A 259 -0.79 -11.19 5.04
N PHE A 260 -0.79 -10.28 4.05
CA PHE A 260 0.45 -9.76 3.50
C PHE A 260 1.00 -8.59 4.33
N THR A 261 0.31 -7.46 4.38
CA THR A 261 0.88 -6.19 4.88
C THR A 261 1.17 -6.25 6.38
N VAL A 262 0.20 -6.64 7.21
CA VAL A 262 0.40 -6.68 8.66
C VAL A 262 1.51 -7.67 9.02
N CYS A 263 1.51 -8.86 8.43
CA CYS A 263 2.55 -9.87 8.68
C CYS A 263 3.93 -9.40 8.20
N ALA A 264 4.04 -8.79 7.01
CA ALA A 264 5.32 -8.26 6.51
C ALA A 264 5.88 -7.16 7.41
N LEU A 265 5.06 -6.16 7.76
CA LEU A 265 5.51 -5.04 8.59
C LEU A 265 5.89 -5.47 10.01
N LEU A 266 5.14 -6.40 10.61
CA LEU A 266 5.49 -6.99 11.90
C LEU A 266 6.82 -7.73 11.83
N ALA A 267 7.03 -8.55 10.80
CA ALA A 267 8.27 -9.29 10.61
C ALA A 267 9.47 -8.34 10.47
N HIS A 268 9.37 -7.34 9.59
CA HIS A 268 10.46 -6.35 9.41
C HIS A 268 10.74 -5.53 10.67
N ARG A 269 9.71 -5.19 11.47
CA ARG A 269 9.94 -4.54 12.78
C ARG A 269 10.73 -5.42 13.74
N ARG A 270 10.43 -6.71 13.82
CA ARG A 270 11.13 -7.66 14.66
C ARG A 270 12.57 -7.86 14.20
N LEU A 271 12.77 -8.08 12.89
CA LEU A 271 14.12 -8.18 12.30
C LEU A 271 14.98 -6.93 12.55
N ARG A 272 14.35 -5.75 12.58
CA ARG A 272 15.04 -4.51 12.91
C ARG A 272 15.41 -4.43 14.40
N ALA A 273 14.53 -4.82 15.30
CA ALA A 273 14.81 -4.85 16.73
C ALA A 273 15.97 -5.79 17.05
N ASP A 274 15.99 -6.99 16.44
CA ASP A 274 17.07 -7.99 16.63
C ASP A 274 18.44 -7.51 16.14
N ARG A 275 18.51 -6.53 15.22
CA ARG A 275 19.77 -5.93 14.74
C ARG A 275 20.31 -4.84 15.65
N THR A 276 19.49 -4.32 16.56
CA THR A 276 19.84 -3.22 17.46
C THR A 276 20.19 -3.69 18.88
N THR A 277 19.92 -4.95 19.20
CA THR A 277 20.34 -5.66 20.41
C THR A 277 21.63 -6.42 20.17
#